data_65e057cfe21d614f7290c618de7ed876
#
_entry.id   65e057cfe21d614f7290c618de7ed876
#
_cell.length_a   1.000
_cell.length_b   1.000
_cell.length_c   1.000
_cell.angle_alpha   90.00
_cell.angle_beta   90.00
_cell.angle_gamma   90.00
#
_symmetry.space_group_name_H-M   'P 1'
#
loop_
_entity.id
_entity.type
_entity.pdbx_description
1 polymer ?
#
loop_
_entity_poly.entity_id
_entity_poly.type
_entity_poly.pdbx_seq_one_letter_code
_entity_poly.pdbx_strand_id
1 'polypeptide(L)'
;MLFRSSVKPGDEIIVTNQEHEANTGVFRRLAADGIIVREWGVERDTGALNPSELDHLLSGRTKFLAVSHCSNIVAHINPIAQITTKARNVGALTIVDGVAFAPHGLPDVDALGADIYLFSLYKTFGPHQGVMAVRKPLTEKLGNEGHYFNAAQIHKRLVPAGPDHAQVAAARGVAEYFDALDTHHGGTHAQSRPERVRELLHGAEQPLLHRLLDYLKARKDVRLLGPSVARERAPTVSFVPHKITPAEVHLALGKRGIMSGAGHFYAVRLLDAMGVDPARGVVRLSFVHYTSPQEMTQLIEALDAILG
;
A
#
# COMPACT_ATOMS: atom_id res chain seq x y z
N MET A 1 -5.96 7.92 18.36
CA MET A 1 -4.73 7.27 18.91
C MET A 1 -5.12 5.99 19.64
N LEU A 2 -5.61 5.03 18.89
CA LEU A 2 -6.23 3.78 19.36
C LEU A 2 -5.34 2.95 20.30
N PHE A 3 -4.03 3.13 20.26
CA PHE A 3 -3.08 2.25 20.96
C PHE A 3 -2.30 2.93 22.08
N ARG A 4 -2.44 4.26 22.27
CA ARG A 4 -1.69 4.97 23.30
C ARG A 4 -1.99 4.47 24.72
N SER A 5 -3.21 3.98 24.95
CA SER A 5 -3.62 3.40 26.24
C SER A 5 -3.17 1.96 26.45
N SER A 6 -2.71 1.28 25.39
CA SER A 6 -2.31 -0.14 25.44
C SER A 6 -0.80 -0.36 25.41
N VAL A 7 0.01 0.70 25.26
CA VAL A 7 1.47 0.66 25.29
C VAL A 7 2.00 1.50 26.46
N LYS A 8 3.13 1.09 27.03
CA LYS A 8 3.79 1.75 28.15
C LYS A 8 5.29 1.91 27.84
N PRO A 9 5.99 2.84 28.52
CA PRO A 9 7.44 2.98 28.37
C PRO A 9 8.16 1.63 28.46
N GLY A 10 9.10 1.38 27.54
CA GLY A 10 9.82 0.11 27.40
C GLY A 10 9.17 -0.94 26.53
N ASP A 11 7.89 -0.78 26.13
CA ASP A 11 7.30 -1.59 25.06
C ASP A 11 7.93 -1.24 23.70
N GLU A 12 7.89 -2.21 22.77
CA GLU A 12 8.50 -2.08 21.45
C GLU A 12 7.43 -2.00 20.37
N ILE A 13 7.68 -1.15 19.36
CA ILE A 13 6.91 -1.06 18.13
C ILE A 13 7.87 -1.23 16.97
N ILE A 14 7.50 -2.05 15.98
CA ILE A 14 8.24 -2.20 14.74
C ILE A 14 7.52 -1.39 13.66
N VAL A 15 8.28 -0.56 12.95
CA VAL A 15 7.86 0.15 11.75
C VAL A 15 8.84 -0.13 10.62
N THR A 16 8.42 0.00 9.37
CA THR A 16 9.37 -0.14 8.27
C THR A 16 9.78 1.21 7.71
N ASN A 17 10.86 1.27 6.95
CA ASN A 17 11.21 2.44 6.14
C ASN A 17 10.67 2.33 4.71
N GLN A 18 9.90 1.26 4.38
CA GLN A 18 9.20 1.11 3.11
C GLN A 18 7.87 1.92 3.06
N GLU A 19 7.41 2.41 4.20
CA GLU A 19 6.08 2.98 4.42
C GLU A 19 5.85 4.33 3.72
N HIS A 20 4.60 4.57 3.37
CA HIS A 20 4.07 5.93 3.29
C HIS A 20 4.12 6.57 4.69
N GLU A 21 4.47 7.87 4.80
CA GLU A 21 4.65 8.55 6.10
C GLU A 21 3.40 8.46 7.00
N ALA A 22 2.21 8.33 6.42
CA ALA A 22 0.96 8.17 7.19
C ALA A 22 0.96 6.92 8.07
N ASN A 23 1.63 5.82 7.65
CA ASN A 23 1.67 4.56 8.39
C ASN A 23 2.92 4.40 9.28
N THR A 24 3.82 5.35 9.33
CA THR A 24 5.04 5.25 10.13
C THR A 24 5.25 6.45 11.06
N GLY A 25 4.98 7.68 10.60
CA GLY A 25 5.26 8.89 11.37
C GLY A 25 4.53 8.97 12.70
N VAL A 26 3.27 8.51 12.75
CA VAL A 26 2.48 8.50 13.99
C VAL A 26 3.08 7.58 15.05
N PHE A 27 3.61 6.43 14.64
CA PHE A 27 4.22 5.45 15.55
C PHE A 27 5.61 5.92 16.01
N ARG A 28 6.39 6.53 15.12
CA ARG A 28 7.72 7.06 15.46
C ARG A 28 7.65 8.13 16.54
N ARG A 29 6.60 8.96 16.57
CA ARG A 29 6.41 9.97 17.61
C ARG A 29 6.21 9.39 19.01
N LEU A 30 5.80 8.12 19.14
CA LEU A 30 5.65 7.45 20.43
C LEU A 30 6.99 7.24 21.17
N ALA A 31 8.12 7.40 20.47
CA ALA A 31 9.43 7.41 21.12
C ALA A 31 9.55 8.52 22.19
N ALA A 32 8.86 9.64 22.02
CA ALA A 32 8.80 10.71 23.02
C ALA A 32 8.05 10.29 24.30
N ASP A 33 7.21 9.26 24.23
CA ASP A 33 6.49 8.68 25.35
C ASP A 33 7.24 7.45 25.96
N GLY A 34 8.52 7.24 25.59
CA GLY A 34 9.37 6.17 26.09
C GLY A 34 9.14 4.81 25.43
N ILE A 35 8.42 4.75 24.32
CA ILE A 35 8.25 3.55 23.51
C ILE A 35 9.49 3.33 22.65
N ILE A 36 9.98 2.10 22.59
CA ILE A 36 11.13 1.73 21.75
C ILE A 36 10.63 1.49 20.33
N VAL A 37 10.99 2.38 19.40
CA VAL A 37 10.65 2.21 17.99
C VAL A 37 11.82 1.52 17.28
N ARG A 38 11.56 0.29 16.81
CA ARG A 38 12.52 -0.48 15.99
C ARG A 38 12.19 -0.29 14.52
N GLU A 39 13.20 -0.05 13.69
CA GLU A 39 13.03 0.06 12.25
C GLU A 39 13.41 -1.26 11.55
N TRP A 40 12.50 -1.78 10.76
CA TRP A 40 12.76 -2.85 9.80
C TRP A 40 13.12 -2.22 8.46
N GLY A 41 14.41 -2.32 8.10
CA GLY A 41 14.97 -1.70 6.90
C GLY A 41 14.69 -2.49 5.63
N VAL A 42 14.62 -1.78 4.51
CA VAL A 42 14.58 -2.40 3.17
C VAL A 42 15.98 -2.70 2.67
N GLU A 43 16.08 -3.66 1.76
CA GLU A 43 17.27 -3.87 0.95
C GLU A 43 17.48 -2.69 0.00
N ARG A 44 18.69 -2.15 -0.03
CA ARG A 44 19.03 -0.92 -0.75
C ARG A 44 18.74 -0.98 -2.25
N ASP A 45 19.00 -2.11 -2.87
CA ASP A 45 18.91 -2.25 -4.33
C ASP A 45 17.49 -2.51 -4.81
N THR A 46 16.75 -3.32 -4.05
CA THR A 46 15.40 -3.79 -4.41
C THR A 46 14.28 -2.99 -3.79
N GLY A 47 14.52 -2.36 -2.63
CA GLY A 47 13.50 -1.75 -1.79
C GLY A 47 12.58 -2.78 -1.12
N ALA A 48 12.92 -4.07 -1.15
CA ALA A 48 12.15 -5.13 -0.53
C ALA A 48 12.45 -5.24 0.97
N LEU A 49 11.46 -5.69 1.73
CA LEU A 49 11.63 -6.11 3.12
C LEU A 49 12.04 -7.58 3.15
N ASN A 50 13.12 -7.89 3.86
CA ASN A 50 13.54 -9.29 4.07
C ASN A 50 12.84 -9.88 5.30
N PRO A 51 11.92 -10.86 5.16
CA PRO A 51 11.20 -11.43 6.28
C PRO A 51 12.08 -12.13 7.33
N SER A 52 13.32 -12.50 6.98
CA SER A 52 14.26 -13.09 7.95
C SER A 52 14.80 -12.06 8.93
N GLU A 53 14.96 -10.79 8.51
CA GLU A 53 15.36 -9.70 9.40
C GLU A 53 14.33 -9.42 10.50
N LEU A 54 13.03 -9.65 10.20
CA LEU A 54 11.96 -9.48 11.17
C LEU A 54 12.13 -10.39 12.40
N ASP A 55 12.69 -11.58 12.25
CA ASP A 55 12.92 -12.51 13.36
C ASP A 55 13.89 -11.93 14.40
N HIS A 56 14.84 -11.10 13.99
CA HIS A 56 15.79 -10.42 14.87
C HIS A 56 15.21 -9.17 15.53
N LEU A 57 14.13 -8.62 15.00
CA LEU A 57 13.47 -7.43 15.53
C LEU A 57 12.34 -7.78 16.51
N LEU A 58 11.68 -8.92 16.34
CA LEU A 58 10.59 -9.37 17.18
C LEU A 58 11.08 -9.81 18.56
N SER A 59 10.36 -9.41 19.60
CA SER A 59 10.60 -9.83 20.99
C SER A 59 9.29 -9.93 21.76
N GLY A 60 9.33 -10.50 22.98
CA GLY A 60 8.17 -10.52 23.86
C GLY A 60 7.67 -9.13 24.33
N ARG A 61 8.45 -8.06 24.05
CA ARG A 61 8.05 -6.67 24.31
C ARG A 61 7.42 -6.00 23.10
N THR A 62 7.49 -6.62 21.92
CA THR A 62 6.87 -6.07 20.70
C THR A 62 5.35 -6.08 20.84
N LYS A 63 4.72 -4.90 20.77
CA LYS A 63 3.26 -4.73 20.85
C LYS A 63 2.60 -4.57 19.50
N PHE A 64 3.26 -3.85 18.58
CA PHE A 64 2.74 -3.58 17.26
C PHE A 64 3.83 -3.73 16.20
N LEU A 65 3.37 -4.16 15.03
CA LEU A 65 4.11 -4.11 13.77
C LEU A 65 3.25 -3.36 12.75
N ALA A 66 3.73 -2.23 12.24
CA ALA A 66 3.12 -1.50 11.14
C ALA A 66 3.89 -1.80 9.85
N VAL A 67 3.17 -2.27 8.81
CA VAL A 67 3.77 -2.70 7.54
C VAL A 67 2.82 -2.43 6.37
N SER A 68 3.36 -2.01 5.23
CA SER A 68 2.59 -1.89 3.98
C SER A 68 2.35 -3.26 3.34
N HIS A 69 1.15 -3.52 2.84
CA HIS A 69 0.89 -4.68 1.98
C HIS A 69 1.61 -4.53 0.64
N CYS A 70 1.61 -3.32 0.10
CA CYS A 70 2.31 -2.98 -1.13
C CYS A 70 2.91 -1.57 -1.01
N SER A 71 4.17 -1.41 -1.38
CA SER A 71 4.80 -0.10 -1.40
C SER A 71 4.23 0.79 -2.50
N ASN A 72 3.97 2.05 -2.19
CA ASN A 72 3.49 3.03 -3.15
C ASN A 72 4.58 3.58 -4.10
N ILE A 73 5.83 3.13 -3.95
CA ILE A 73 6.99 3.48 -4.80
C ILE A 73 7.51 2.25 -5.53
N VAL A 74 8.07 1.28 -4.81
CA VAL A 74 8.66 0.07 -5.41
C VAL A 74 7.60 -0.95 -5.80
N ALA A 75 6.37 -0.76 -5.35
CA ALA A 75 5.21 -1.59 -5.61
C ALA A 75 5.37 -3.07 -5.22
N HIS A 76 6.44 -3.43 -4.50
CA HIS A 76 6.65 -4.79 -4.00
C HIS A 76 5.49 -5.21 -3.11
N ILE A 77 4.93 -6.38 -3.37
CA ILE A 77 3.85 -6.98 -2.59
C ILE A 77 4.48 -7.79 -1.47
N ASN A 78 4.33 -7.31 -0.24
CA ASN A 78 4.89 -7.97 0.93
C ASN A 78 4.09 -9.22 1.33
N PRO A 79 4.73 -10.28 1.81
CA PRO A 79 4.09 -11.54 2.22
C PRO A 79 3.38 -11.40 3.57
N ILE A 80 2.27 -10.67 3.60
CA ILE A 80 1.57 -10.27 4.84
C ILE A 80 1.19 -11.47 5.71
N ALA A 81 0.69 -12.57 5.14
CA ALA A 81 0.32 -13.74 5.93
C ALA A 81 1.51 -14.35 6.71
N GLN A 82 2.71 -14.33 6.12
CA GLN A 82 3.94 -14.75 6.80
C GLN A 82 4.32 -13.78 7.91
N ILE A 83 4.27 -12.47 7.61
CA ILE A 83 4.63 -11.40 8.53
C ILE A 83 3.70 -11.40 9.76
N THR A 84 2.40 -11.49 9.54
CA THR A 84 1.40 -11.52 10.62
C THR A 84 1.53 -12.76 11.50
N THR A 85 1.87 -13.90 10.89
CA THR A 85 2.16 -15.14 11.65
C THR A 85 3.35 -14.96 12.58
N LYS A 86 4.46 -14.37 12.10
CA LYS A 86 5.64 -14.08 12.93
C LYS A 86 5.31 -13.13 14.07
N ALA A 87 4.60 -12.04 13.80
CA ALA A 87 4.18 -11.07 14.81
C ALA A 87 3.29 -11.71 15.88
N ARG A 88 2.32 -12.53 15.47
CA ARG A 88 1.41 -13.23 16.37
C ARG A 88 2.13 -14.19 17.31
N ASN A 89 3.19 -14.85 16.86
CA ASN A 89 3.97 -15.80 17.68
C ASN A 89 4.62 -15.12 18.91
N VAL A 90 4.85 -13.82 18.88
CA VAL A 90 5.35 -13.05 20.03
C VAL A 90 4.26 -12.21 20.72
N GLY A 91 3.00 -12.35 20.28
CA GLY A 91 1.86 -11.61 20.84
C GLY A 91 1.73 -10.17 20.32
N ALA A 92 2.44 -9.79 19.27
CA ALA A 92 2.34 -8.47 18.65
C ALA A 92 1.14 -8.39 17.71
N LEU A 93 0.45 -7.25 17.71
CA LEU A 93 -0.62 -6.92 16.77
C LEU A 93 -0.05 -6.35 15.48
N THR A 94 -0.74 -6.58 14.37
CA THR A 94 -0.34 -6.11 13.05
C THR A 94 -1.29 -5.04 12.51
N ILE A 95 -0.69 -3.96 12.00
CA ILE A 95 -1.38 -2.86 11.32
C ILE A 95 -0.85 -2.84 9.88
N VAL A 96 -1.71 -3.19 8.94
CA VAL A 96 -1.34 -3.34 7.54
C VAL A 96 -1.92 -2.20 6.71
N ASP A 97 -1.06 -1.42 6.06
CA ASP A 97 -1.45 -0.42 5.07
C ASP A 97 -1.63 -1.11 3.70
N GLY A 98 -2.88 -1.28 3.29
CA GLY A 98 -3.26 -1.85 2.01
C GLY A 98 -3.61 -0.82 0.93
N VAL A 99 -3.35 0.47 1.17
CA VAL A 99 -3.78 1.57 0.29
C VAL A 99 -3.28 1.43 -1.15
N ALA A 100 -2.05 0.95 -1.35
CA ALA A 100 -1.49 0.74 -2.69
C ALA A 100 -1.83 -0.63 -3.29
N PHE A 101 -2.38 -1.57 -2.49
CA PHE A 101 -2.77 -2.90 -2.95
C PHE A 101 -4.26 -3.00 -3.31
N ALA A 102 -5.14 -2.38 -2.53
CA ALA A 102 -6.60 -2.52 -2.64
C ALA A 102 -7.19 -2.21 -4.03
N PRO A 103 -6.66 -1.26 -4.83
CA PRO A 103 -7.15 -1.00 -6.19
C PRO A 103 -7.03 -2.19 -7.15
N HIS A 104 -6.12 -3.12 -6.86
CA HIS A 104 -5.77 -4.26 -7.70
C HIS A 104 -6.47 -5.56 -7.27
N GLY A 105 -7.52 -5.43 -6.46
CA GLY A 105 -8.33 -6.51 -5.89
C GLY A 105 -8.26 -6.54 -4.38
N LEU A 106 -9.40 -6.36 -3.73
CA LEU A 106 -9.49 -6.39 -2.27
C LEU A 106 -8.99 -7.75 -1.75
N PRO A 107 -8.08 -7.76 -0.76
CA PRO A 107 -7.57 -9.00 -0.21
C PRO A 107 -8.59 -9.65 0.73
N ASP A 108 -8.44 -10.94 0.95
CA ASP A 108 -9.04 -11.62 2.09
C ASP A 108 -8.24 -11.26 3.36
N VAL A 109 -8.74 -10.29 4.13
CA VAL A 109 -8.07 -9.78 5.33
C VAL A 109 -7.95 -10.85 6.41
N ASP A 110 -8.92 -11.77 6.50
CA ASP A 110 -8.88 -12.87 7.46
C ASP A 110 -7.78 -13.88 7.09
N ALA A 111 -7.65 -14.23 5.82
CA ALA A 111 -6.58 -15.10 5.33
C ALA A 111 -5.18 -14.46 5.49
N LEU A 112 -5.07 -13.15 5.35
CA LEU A 112 -3.84 -12.42 5.65
C LEU A 112 -3.49 -12.43 7.15
N GLY A 113 -4.46 -12.65 8.01
CA GLY A 113 -4.28 -12.68 9.45
C GLY A 113 -3.96 -11.30 10.07
N ALA A 114 -4.22 -10.21 9.36
CA ALA A 114 -4.02 -8.85 9.85
C ALA A 114 -5.01 -8.52 10.99
N ASP A 115 -4.52 -7.86 12.04
CA ASP A 115 -5.39 -7.41 13.14
C ASP A 115 -6.12 -6.13 12.75
N ILE A 116 -5.44 -5.26 12.01
CA ILE A 116 -5.99 -4.05 11.40
C ILE A 116 -5.50 -3.96 9.96
N TYR A 117 -6.42 -3.72 9.03
CA TYR A 117 -6.13 -3.48 7.62
C TYR A 117 -6.72 -2.14 7.17
N LEU A 118 -5.90 -1.29 6.59
CA LEU A 118 -6.24 0.08 6.22
C LEU A 118 -6.20 0.24 4.70
N PHE A 119 -7.20 0.92 4.12
CA PHE A 119 -7.14 1.33 2.72
C PHE A 119 -8.01 2.56 2.44
N SER A 120 -7.86 3.14 1.25
CA SER A 120 -8.59 4.34 0.83
C SER A 120 -9.56 4.01 -0.29
N LEU A 121 -10.85 4.35 -0.11
CA LEU A 121 -11.86 4.13 -1.15
C LEU A 121 -11.58 4.96 -2.40
N TYR A 122 -11.07 6.19 -2.27
CA TYR A 122 -10.78 7.05 -3.43
C TYR A 122 -9.68 6.50 -4.36
N LYS A 123 -8.87 5.55 -3.87
CA LYS A 123 -7.93 4.77 -4.71
C LYS A 123 -8.54 3.44 -5.17
N THR A 124 -9.69 3.05 -4.63
CA THR A 124 -10.38 1.80 -4.89
C THR A 124 -11.76 2.07 -5.48
N PHE A 125 -11.80 2.96 -6.48
CA PHE A 125 -12.99 3.32 -7.29
C PHE A 125 -14.15 3.96 -6.50
N GLY A 126 -13.90 4.52 -5.34
CA GLY A 126 -14.92 5.06 -4.42
C GLY A 126 -14.70 6.51 -4.00
N PRO A 127 -15.48 7.00 -3.02
CA PRO A 127 -15.41 8.37 -2.50
C PRO A 127 -14.14 8.61 -1.69
N HIS A 128 -13.84 9.88 -1.38
CA HIS A 128 -12.68 10.27 -0.59
C HIS A 128 -12.85 9.91 0.89
N GLN A 129 -12.70 8.62 1.19
CA GLN A 129 -12.88 8.05 2.51
C GLN A 129 -11.81 6.96 2.78
N GLY A 130 -11.35 6.89 4.04
CA GLY A 130 -10.53 5.78 4.53
C GLY A 130 -11.40 4.67 5.12
N VAL A 131 -10.97 3.44 4.95
CA VAL A 131 -11.57 2.25 5.58
C VAL A 131 -10.55 1.61 6.49
N MET A 132 -11.00 1.24 7.69
CA MET A 132 -10.24 0.48 8.67
C MET A 132 -11.02 -0.80 9.01
N ALA A 133 -10.55 -1.94 8.50
CA ALA A 133 -11.03 -3.25 8.93
C ALA A 133 -10.27 -3.66 10.20
N VAL A 134 -11.00 -3.94 11.28
CA VAL A 134 -10.44 -4.33 12.58
C VAL A 134 -11.05 -5.66 13.00
N ARG A 135 -10.23 -6.59 13.46
CA ARG A 135 -10.72 -7.86 14.00
C ARG A 135 -11.65 -7.61 15.17
N LYS A 136 -12.82 -8.27 15.19
CA LYS A 136 -13.85 -8.07 16.22
C LYS A 136 -13.30 -8.23 17.65
N PRO A 137 -12.51 -9.27 18.00
CA PRO A 137 -11.97 -9.41 19.36
C PRO A 137 -11.03 -8.27 19.76
N LEU A 138 -10.36 -7.63 18.79
CA LEU A 138 -9.53 -6.46 19.06
C LEU A 138 -10.39 -5.23 19.29
N THR A 139 -11.45 -5.01 18.48
CA THR A 139 -12.36 -3.87 18.66
C THR A 139 -13.00 -3.86 20.05
N GLU A 140 -13.30 -5.04 20.61
CA GLU A 140 -13.87 -5.17 21.96
C GLU A 140 -12.90 -4.71 23.07
N LYS A 141 -11.59 -4.81 22.81
CA LYS A 141 -10.52 -4.44 23.77
C LYS A 141 -10.04 -3.00 23.61
N LEU A 142 -10.26 -2.38 22.46
CA LEU A 142 -9.83 -1.01 22.21
C LEU A 142 -10.66 -0.02 23.02
N GLY A 143 -10.01 1.07 23.43
CA GLY A 143 -10.67 2.18 24.12
C GLY A 143 -11.75 2.84 23.26
N ASN A 144 -12.65 3.56 23.92
CA ASN A 144 -13.65 4.37 23.22
C ASN A 144 -13.02 5.72 22.79
N GLU A 145 -12.90 5.93 21.50
CA GLU A 145 -12.47 7.20 20.88
C GLU A 145 -13.67 8.06 20.43
N GLY A 146 -14.89 7.51 20.52
CA GLY A 146 -16.14 8.21 20.24
C GLY A 146 -16.69 8.94 21.49
N HIS A 147 -17.90 9.41 21.38
CA HIS A 147 -18.60 10.04 22.51
C HIS A 147 -18.74 9.04 23.68
N TYR A 148 -18.55 9.52 24.92
CA TYR A 148 -18.58 8.67 26.13
C TYR A 148 -19.86 7.83 26.25
N PHE A 149 -21.01 8.38 25.85
CA PHE A 149 -22.30 7.69 25.91
C PHE A 149 -22.47 6.59 24.85
N ASN A 150 -21.56 6.52 23.88
CA ASN A 150 -21.52 5.48 22.86
C ASN A 150 -20.55 4.33 23.21
N ALA A 151 -19.89 4.35 24.35
CA ALA A 151 -18.85 3.40 24.74
C ALA A 151 -19.29 1.91 24.68
N ALA A 152 -20.58 1.62 24.96
CA ALA A 152 -21.15 0.28 24.86
C ALA A 152 -21.43 -0.17 23.41
N GLN A 153 -21.41 0.75 22.44
CA GLN A 153 -21.71 0.47 21.04
C GLN A 153 -20.41 0.27 20.26
N ILE A 154 -19.97 -0.99 20.09
CA ILE A 154 -18.70 -1.35 19.48
C ILE A 154 -18.48 -0.63 18.13
N HIS A 155 -19.50 -0.57 17.28
CA HIS A 155 -19.43 0.09 15.96
C HIS A 155 -19.23 1.61 16.02
N LYS A 156 -19.42 2.23 17.18
CA LYS A 156 -19.22 3.68 17.39
C LYS A 156 -17.95 4.02 18.14
N ARG A 157 -17.28 3.04 18.74
CA ARG A 157 -16.09 3.28 19.57
C ARG A 157 -14.95 3.97 18.82
N LEU A 158 -14.79 3.66 17.53
CA LEU A 158 -13.70 4.17 16.71
C LEU A 158 -14.14 5.33 15.81
N VAL A 159 -15.35 5.86 16.01
CA VAL A 159 -15.90 7.00 15.27
C VAL A 159 -15.96 8.21 16.20
N PRO A 160 -15.00 9.15 16.11
CA PRO A 160 -14.85 10.24 17.08
C PRO A 160 -15.98 11.28 17.02
N ALA A 161 -16.64 11.42 15.88
CA ALA A 161 -17.73 12.38 15.65
C ALA A 161 -18.77 11.82 14.67
N GLY A 162 -19.77 12.62 14.28
CA GLY A 162 -20.72 12.25 13.22
C GLY A 162 -19.98 12.05 11.90
N PRO A 163 -20.02 10.84 11.29
CA PRO A 163 -19.39 10.61 10.00
C PRO A 163 -20.18 11.31 8.89
N ASP A 164 -19.51 11.53 7.74
CA ASP A 164 -20.21 11.88 6.50
C ASP A 164 -21.01 10.66 6.01
N HIS A 165 -22.29 10.64 6.35
CA HIS A 165 -23.18 9.52 6.04
C HIS A 165 -23.33 9.29 4.53
N ALA A 166 -23.25 10.34 3.70
CA ALA A 166 -23.33 10.21 2.25
C ALA A 166 -22.12 9.44 1.70
N GLN A 167 -20.90 9.79 2.15
CA GLN A 167 -19.69 9.07 1.75
C GLN A 167 -19.67 7.62 2.30
N VAL A 168 -20.15 7.41 3.53
CA VAL A 168 -20.27 6.05 4.10
C VAL A 168 -21.21 5.20 3.25
N ALA A 169 -22.39 5.73 2.88
CA ALA A 169 -23.35 5.04 2.03
C ALA A 169 -22.79 4.76 0.62
N ALA A 170 -22.04 5.71 0.05
CA ALA A 170 -21.42 5.58 -1.27
C ALA A 170 -20.36 4.46 -1.32
N ALA A 171 -19.81 4.03 -0.18
CA ALA A 171 -18.87 2.90 -0.11
C ALA A 171 -19.48 1.60 -0.69
N ARG A 172 -20.79 1.44 -0.62
CA ARG A 172 -21.52 0.33 -1.23
C ARG A 172 -21.28 0.24 -2.74
N GLY A 173 -21.19 1.38 -3.43
CA GLY A 173 -20.92 1.44 -4.87
C GLY A 173 -19.63 0.75 -5.29
N VAL A 174 -18.61 0.69 -4.42
CA VAL A 174 -17.37 -0.06 -4.68
C VAL A 174 -17.64 -1.57 -4.72
N ALA A 175 -18.45 -2.09 -3.79
CA ALA A 175 -18.82 -3.50 -3.79
C ALA A 175 -19.69 -3.84 -5.01
N GLU A 176 -20.67 -2.97 -5.34
CA GLU A 176 -21.53 -3.12 -6.52
C GLU A 176 -20.73 -3.09 -7.83
N TYR A 177 -19.66 -2.29 -7.90
CA TYR A 177 -18.77 -2.27 -9.05
C TYR A 177 -18.06 -3.63 -9.23
N PHE A 178 -17.52 -4.21 -8.16
CA PHE A 178 -16.90 -5.53 -8.22
C PHE A 178 -17.91 -6.64 -8.54
N ASP A 179 -19.14 -6.52 -8.03
CA ASP A 179 -20.24 -7.42 -8.36
C ASP A 179 -20.61 -7.35 -9.85
N ALA A 180 -20.63 -6.15 -10.42
CA ALA A 180 -20.88 -5.94 -11.85
C ALA A 180 -19.77 -6.53 -12.73
N LEU A 181 -18.48 -6.37 -12.33
CA LEU A 181 -17.35 -6.98 -13.03
C LEU A 181 -17.47 -8.51 -13.05
N ASP A 182 -17.72 -9.14 -11.90
CA ASP A 182 -17.91 -10.60 -11.81
C ASP A 182 -19.06 -11.09 -12.67
N THR A 183 -20.20 -10.42 -12.61
CA THR A 183 -21.40 -10.77 -13.39
C THR A 183 -21.16 -10.62 -14.89
N HIS A 184 -20.50 -9.54 -15.32
CA HIS A 184 -20.20 -9.27 -16.73
C HIS A 184 -19.31 -10.36 -17.34
N HIS A 185 -18.35 -10.86 -16.60
CA HIS A 185 -17.40 -11.87 -17.08
C HIS A 185 -17.86 -13.33 -16.86
N GLY A 186 -19.09 -13.55 -16.37
CA GLY A 186 -19.70 -14.86 -16.26
C GLY A 186 -18.92 -15.86 -15.39
N GLY A 187 -18.53 -15.42 -14.20
CA GLY A 187 -17.65 -16.17 -13.31
C GLY A 187 -18.04 -17.64 -13.07
N THR A 188 -17.05 -18.50 -12.91
CA THR A 188 -17.25 -19.92 -12.58
C THR A 188 -17.60 -20.10 -11.12
N HIS A 189 -18.43 -21.09 -10.79
CA HIS A 189 -18.90 -21.32 -9.42
C HIS A 189 -17.84 -21.93 -8.47
N ALA A 190 -16.64 -22.27 -8.97
CA ALA A 190 -15.61 -22.95 -8.18
C ALA A 190 -14.83 -22.04 -7.21
N GLN A 191 -14.78 -20.73 -7.48
CA GLN A 191 -14.06 -19.76 -6.70
C GLN A 191 -15.03 -18.77 -6.02
N SER A 192 -14.60 -18.13 -4.94
CA SER A 192 -15.34 -17.03 -4.34
C SER A 192 -15.33 -15.79 -5.27
N ARG A 193 -16.38 -14.97 -5.20
CA ARG A 193 -16.47 -13.73 -6.01
C ARG A 193 -15.23 -12.82 -5.85
N PRO A 194 -14.72 -12.54 -4.63
CA PRO A 194 -13.52 -11.72 -4.47
C PRO A 194 -12.28 -12.30 -5.18
N GLU A 195 -12.13 -13.63 -5.21
CA GLU A 195 -11.03 -14.29 -5.93
C GLU A 195 -11.16 -14.09 -7.44
N ARG A 196 -12.34 -14.32 -8.00
CA ARG A 196 -12.58 -14.12 -9.42
C ARG A 196 -12.34 -12.67 -9.86
N VAL A 197 -12.86 -11.69 -9.10
CA VAL A 197 -12.62 -10.28 -9.39
C VAL A 197 -11.13 -9.96 -9.36
N ARG A 198 -10.39 -10.45 -8.37
CA ARG A 198 -8.94 -10.27 -8.29
C ARG A 198 -8.22 -10.85 -9.50
N GLU A 199 -8.60 -12.04 -9.95
CA GLU A 199 -8.04 -12.64 -11.15
C GLU A 199 -8.36 -11.86 -12.42
N LEU A 200 -9.57 -11.31 -12.56
CA LEU A 200 -9.94 -10.43 -13.66
C LEU A 200 -9.07 -9.17 -13.71
N LEU A 201 -8.91 -8.49 -12.57
CA LEU A 201 -8.09 -7.29 -12.47
C LEU A 201 -6.63 -7.61 -12.82
N HIS A 202 -6.05 -8.64 -12.20
CA HIS A 202 -4.68 -9.06 -12.47
C HIS A 202 -4.48 -9.52 -13.93
N GLY A 203 -5.44 -10.23 -14.50
CA GLY A 203 -5.39 -10.67 -15.88
C GLY A 203 -5.33 -9.50 -16.88
N ALA A 204 -6.01 -8.40 -16.58
CA ALA A 204 -5.95 -7.17 -17.37
C ALA A 204 -4.67 -6.37 -17.16
N GLU A 205 -4.17 -6.30 -15.92
CA GLU A 205 -3.03 -5.46 -15.51
C GLU A 205 -1.67 -6.08 -15.85
N GLN A 206 -1.51 -7.40 -15.64
CA GLN A 206 -0.22 -8.08 -15.76
C GLN A 206 0.43 -7.98 -17.15
N PRO A 207 -0.27 -8.15 -18.29
CA PRO A 207 0.32 -7.99 -19.60
C PRO A 207 0.89 -6.59 -19.86
N LEU A 208 0.19 -5.56 -19.37
CA LEU A 208 0.62 -4.15 -19.48
C LEU A 208 1.85 -3.91 -18.63
N LEU A 209 1.85 -4.43 -17.41
CA LEU A 209 2.97 -4.31 -16.48
C LEU A 209 4.23 -4.99 -17.03
N HIS A 210 4.12 -6.20 -17.56
CA HIS A 210 5.22 -6.90 -18.23
C HIS A 210 5.85 -6.03 -19.32
N ARG A 211 5.02 -5.51 -20.19
CA ARG A 211 5.47 -4.69 -21.33
C ARG A 211 6.24 -3.43 -20.88
N LEU A 212 5.73 -2.72 -19.87
CA LEU A 212 6.40 -1.54 -19.32
C LEU A 212 7.72 -1.89 -18.62
N LEU A 213 7.72 -2.97 -17.83
CA LEU A 213 8.94 -3.42 -17.14
C LEU A 213 10.01 -3.88 -18.11
N ASP A 214 9.66 -4.61 -19.18
CA ASP A 214 10.62 -5.05 -20.18
C ASP A 214 11.23 -3.86 -20.92
N TYR A 215 10.42 -2.85 -21.26
CA TYR A 215 10.91 -1.61 -21.82
C TYR A 215 11.91 -0.91 -20.89
N LEU A 216 11.58 -0.70 -19.63
CA LEU A 216 12.46 0.00 -18.69
C LEU A 216 13.73 -0.80 -18.35
N LYS A 217 13.64 -2.13 -18.27
CA LYS A 217 14.82 -3.00 -18.04
C LYS A 217 15.83 -2.95 -19.18
N ALA A 218 15.37 -2.79 -20.40
CA ALA A 218 16.27 -2.69 -21.58
C ALA A 218 17.04 -1.37 -21.62
N ARG A 219 16.64 -0.35 -20.87
CA ARG A 219 17.25 0.97 -20.83
C ARG A 219 18.40 1.06 -19.83
N LYS A 220 19.50 1.71 -20.25
CA LYS A 220 20.68 1.98 -19.38
C LYS A 220 20.66 3.38 -18.78
N ASP A 221 19.78 4.23 -19.21
CA ASP A 221 19.66 5.63 -18.81
C ASP A 221 18.58 5.88 -17.76
N VAL A 222 17.98 4.81 -17.22
CA VAL A 222 17.06 4.84 -16.08
C VAL A 222 17.43 3.78 -15.05
N ARG A 223 17.20 4.08 -13.77
CA ARG A 223 17.20 3.08 -12.69
C ARG A 223 15.76 2.73 -12.37
N LEU A 224 15.33 1.52 -12.71
CA LEU A 224 14.04 0.96 -12.28
C LEU A 224 14.10 0.69 -10.78
N LEU A 225 13.02 1.04 -10.03
CA LEU A 225 12.90 0.75 -8.60
C LEU A 225 11.90 -0.38 -8.35
N GLY A 226 12.26 -1.25 -7.42
CA GLY A 226 11.45 -2.42 -7.03
C GLY A 226 11.60 -3.62 -7.96
N PRO A 227 10.78 -4.67 -7.76
CA PRO A 227 10.88 -5.92 -8.50
C PRO A 227 10.74 -5.71 -10.01
N SER A 228 11.57 -6.39 -10.78
CA SER A 228 11.50 -6.39 -12.24
C SER A 228 10.57 -7.48 -12.80
N VAL A 229 9.98 -8.28 -11.91
CA VAL A 229 9.03 -9.37 -12.23
C VAL A 229 7.62 -8.90 -11.92
N ALA A 230 6.75 -8.88 -12.92
CA ALA A 230 5.41 -8.31 -12.81
C ALA A 230 4.55 -8.94 -11.69
N ARG A 231 4.63 -10.27 -11.49
CA ARG A 231 3.85 -10.97 -10.45
C ARG A 231 4.24 -10.60 -9.01
N GLU A 232 5.39 -9.97 -8.80
CA GLU A 232 5.91 -9.61 -7.49
C GLU A 232 5.54 -8.18 -7.09
N ARG A 233 4.83 -7.47 -7.98
CA ARG A 233 4.47 -6.08 -7.76
C ARG A 233 3.07 -5.72 -8.25
N ALA A 234 2.52 -4.67 -7.66
CA ALA A 234 1.32 -4.02 -8.18
C ALA A 234 1.64 -3.16 -9.43
N PRO A 235 0.64 -2.76 -10.23
CA PRO A 235 0.82 -1.93 -11.43
C PRO A 235 1.19 -0.47 -11.13
N THR A 236 2.18 -0.27 -10.30
CA THR A 236 2.86 0.99 -10.04
C THR A 236 4.33 0.81 -10.36
N VAL A 237 4.88 1.64 -11.23
CA VAL A 237 6.26 1.55 -11.68
C VAL A 237 6.95 2.88 -11.43
N SER A 238 7.99 2.85 -10.60
CA SER A 238 8.83 4.02 -10.32
C SER A 238 10.22 3.83 -10.90
N PHE A 239 10.79 4.91 -11.44
CA PHE A 239 12.16 4.91 -11.94
C PHE A 239 12.82 6.27 -11.76
N VAL A 240 14.15 6.29 -11.76
CA VAL A 240 14.99 7.49 -11.73
C VAL A 240 15.69 7.63 -13.07
N PRO A 241 15.41 8.67 -13.85
CA PRO A 241 16.15 8.95 -15.07
C PRO A 241 17.52 9.56 -14.73
N HIS A 242 18.55 9.22 -15.52
CA HIS A 242 19.92 9.66 -15.25
C HIS A 242 20.23 11.04 -15.80
N LYS A 243 19.72 11.37 -17.00
CA LYS A 243 20.09 12.58 -17.76
C LYS A 243 19.18 13.78 -17.50
N ILE A 244 17.92 13.54 -17.20
CA ILE A 244 16.91 14.57 -16.95
C ILE A 244 16.27 14.32 -15.56
N THR A 245 15.54 15.30 -15.04
CA THR A 245 14.90 15.14 -13.74
C THR A 245 13.54 14.41 -13.85
N PRO A 246 13.09 13.75 -12.79
CA PRO A 246 11.74 13.19 -12.74
C PRO A 246 10.64 14.21 -13.04
N ALA A 247 10.81 15.45 -12.58
CA ALA A 247 9.86 16.55 -12.85
C ALA A 247 9.78 16.91 -14.35
N GLU A 248 10.93 16.94 -15.05
CA GLU A 248 10.96 17.20 -16.50
C GLU A 248 10.26 16.08 -17.27
N VAL A 249 10.49 14.80 -16.91
CA VAL A 249 9.77 13.66 -17.52
C VAL A 249 8.26 13.80 -17.30
N HIS A 250 7.84 14.08 -16.08
CA HIS A 250 6.42 14.26 -15.73
C HIS A 250 5.77 15.38 -16.59
N LEU A 251 6.42 16.53 -16.66
CA LEU A 251 5.92 17.66 -17.46
C LEU A 251 5.87 17.33 -18.96
N ALA A 252 6.86 16.61 -19.48
CA ALA A 252 6.92 16.22 -20.88
C ALA A 252 5.84 15.17 -21.25
N LEU A 253 5.54 14.23 -20.33
CA LEU A 253 4.43 13.30 -20.46
C LEU A 253 3.08 14.04 -20.43
N GLY A 254 2.91 14.98 -19.49
CA GLY A 254 1.70 15.79 -19.38
C GLY A 254 1.39 16.59 -20.66
N LYS A 255 2.43 17.15 -21.34
CA LYS A 255 2.27 17.82 -22.64
C LYS A 255 1.79 16.88 -23.76
N ARG A 256 1.93 15.57 -23.59
CA ARG A 256 1.43 14.52 -24.49
C ARG A 256 0.11 13.91 -24.06
N GLY A 257 -0.55 14.49 -23.04
CA GLY A 257 -1.82 14.00 -22.50
C GLY A 257 -1.68 12.74 -21.63
N ILE A 258 -0.46 12.39 -21.19
CA ILE A 258 -0.20 11.20 -20.37
C ILE A 258 -0.04 11.62 -18.90
N MET A 259 -0.89 11.11 -18.04
CA MET A 259 -0.81 11.34 -16.61
C MET A 259 0.31 10.52 -15.98
N SER A 260 1.11 11.16 -15.15
CA SER A 260 2.18 10.53 -14.37
C SER A 260 2.36 11.28 -13.06
N GLY A 261 3.34 10.92 -12.26
CA GLY A 261 3.72 11.69 -11.08
C GLY A 261 5.23 11.82 -10.96
N ALA A 262 5.70 12.88 -10.29
CA ALA A 262 7.10 13.06 -9.93
C ALA A 262 7.23 13.49 -8.46
N GLY A 263 8.24 12.98 -7.75
CA GLY A 263 8.52 13.35 -6.37
C GLY A 263 8.73 12.15 -5.46
N HIS A 264 8.66 12.38 -4.15
CA HIS A 264 8.90 11.34 -3.11
C HIS A 264 7.62 10.62 -2.65
N PHE A 265 6.44 11.09 -3.03
CA PHE A 265 5.13 10.47 -2.72
C PHE A 265 4.95 10.07 -1.24
N TYR A 266 5.44 10.89 -0.32
CA TYR A 266 5.45 10.66 1.13
C TYR A 266 6.23 9.40 1.59
N ALA A 267 7.11 8.85 0.74
CA ALA A 267 7.96 7.69 1.04
C ALA A 267 9.45 8.11 1.12
N VAL A 268 9.73 9.22 1.79
CA VAL A 268 11.07 9.83 1.92
C VAL A 268 12.09 8.82 2.43
N ARG A 269 11.75 8.08 3.50
CA ARG A 269 12.65 7.09 4.14
C ARG A 269 13.02 5.94 3.22
N LEU A 270 12.08 5.51 2.37
CA LEU A 270 12.35 4.47 1.38
C LEU A 270 13.34 4.97 0.34
N LEU A 271 13.15 6.17 -0.18
CA LEU A 271 14.05 6.75 -1.17
C LEU A 271 15.46 6.94 -0.59
N ASP A 272 15.59 7.48 0.62
CA ASP A 272 16.86 7.61 1.33
C ASP A 272 17.55 6.25 1.50
N ALA A 273 16.83 5.23 1.97
CA ALA A 273 17.36 3.89 2.16
C ALA A 273 17.85 3.25 0.85
N MET A 274 17.18 3.56 -0.27
CA MET A 274 17.58 3.12 -1.60
C MET A 274 18.66 3.99 -2.25
N GLY A 275 19.13 5.05 -1.57
CA GLY A 275 20.12 5.99 -2.10
C GLY A 275 19.58 6.86 -3.24
N VAL A 276 18.30 7.18 -3.21
CA VAL A 276 17.65 8.13 -4.11
C VAL A 276 17.38 9.42 -3.33
N ASP A 277 17.86 10.56 -3.84
CA ASP A 277 17.61 11.86 -3.22
C ASP A 277 16.09 12.16 -3.21
N PRO A 278 15.45 12.26 -2.04
CA PRO A 278 14.02 12.53 -1.96
C PRO A 278 13.61 13.90 -2.51
N ALA A 279 14.52 14.88 -2.47
CA ALA A 279 14.25 16.21 -3.04
C ALA A 279 14.12 16.15 -4.57
N ARG A 280 14.87 15.24 -5.21
CA ARG A 280 14.75 14.96 -6.63
C ARG A 280 13.57 14.03 -6.94
N GLY A 281 13.34 13.03 -6.08
CA GLY A 281 12.25 12.06 -6.20
C GLY A 281 12.41 11.08 -7.36
N VAL A 282 11.29 10.51 -7.78
CA VAL A 282 11.18 9.52 -8.86
C VAL A 282 10.09 9.89 -9.84
N VAL A 283 10.13 9.40 -11.06
CA VAL A 283 8.94 9.30 -11.94
C VAL A 283 8.12 8.12 -11.44
N ARG A 284 6.80 8.30 -11.32
CA ARG A 284 5.88 7.20 -10.98
C ARG A 284 4.74 7.11 -11.99
N LEU A 285 4.57 5.92 -12.53
CA LEU A 285 3.51 5.54 -13.44
C LEU A 285 2.63 4.52 -12.72
N SER A 286 1.32 4.72 -12.73
CA SER A 286 0.36 3.79 -12.14
C SER A 286 -0.81 3.61 -13.09
N PHE A 287 -1.30 2.39 -13.21
CA PHE A 287 -2.43 2.06 -14.06
C PHE A 287 -3.28 0.97 -13.40
N VAL A 288 -4.45 0.74 -13.94
CA VAL A 288 -5.44 -0.21 -13.44
C VAL A 288 -6.05 -1.01 -14.58
N HIS A 289 -6.89 -1.96 -14.27
CA HIS A 289 -7.48 -2.94 -15.19
C HIS A 289 -8.20 -2.36 -16.44
N TYR A 290 -8.65 -1.12 -16.43
CA TYR A 290 -9.27 -0.48 -17.60
C TYR A 290 -8.28 0.34 -18.45
N THR A 291 -6.99 0.30 -18.13
CA THR A 291 -5.95 0.84 -19.01
C THR A 291 -5.80 -0.03 -20.25
N SER A 292 -5.82 0.57 -21.41
CA SER A 292 -5.77 -0.17 -22.68
C SER A 292 -4.33 -0.47 -23.15
N PRO A 293 -4.14 -1.51 -23.99
CA PRO A 293 -2.86 -1.78 -24.64
C PRO A 293 -2.37 -0.61 -25.51
N GLN A 294 -3.28 0.19 -26.07
CA GLN A 294 -2.99 1.38 -26.89
C GLN A 294 -2.39 2.49 -26.03
N GLU A 295 -2.96 2.75 -24.86
CA GLU A 295 -2.42 3.73 -23.90
C GLU A 295 -1.01 3.33 -23.43
N MET A 296 -0.77 2.03 -23.22
CA MET A 296 0.57 1.53 -22.89
C MET A 296 1.56 1.74 -24.06
N THR A 297 1.12 1.57 -25.31
CA THR A 297 1.94 1.87 -26.49
C THR A 297 2.29 3.36 -26.53
N GLN A 298 1.32 4.24 -26.39
CA GLN A 298 1.52 5.69 -26.37
C GLN A 298 2.47 6.12 -25.25
N LEU A 299 2.36 5.50 -24.06
CA LEU A 299 3.27 5.77 -22.94
C LEU A 299 4.72 5.40 -23.30
N ILE A 300 4.96 4.21 -23.88
CA ILE A 300 6.30 3.74 -24.24
C ILE A 300 6.91 4.63 -25.33
N GLU A 301 6.17 4.97 -26.38
CA GLU A 301 6.59 5.87 -27.43
C GLU A 301 6.92 7.27 -26.90
N ALA A 302 6.10 7.78 -25.97
CA ALA A 302 6.36 9.05 -25.31
C ALA A 302 7.63 9.02 -24.46
N LEU A 303 7.85 7.93 -23.70
CA LEU A 303 9.07 7.76 -22.92
C LEU A 303 10.31 7.66 -23.79
N ASP A 304 10.25 6.96 -24.93
CA ASP A 304 11.35 6.92 -25.91
C ASP A 304 11.71 8.31 -26.41
N ALA A 305 10.72 9.12 -26.81
CA ALA A 305 10.94 10.47 -27.30
C ALA A 305 11.44 11.45 -26.21
N ILE A 306 11.21 11.17 -24.92
CA ILE A 306 11.60 12.03 -23.80
C ILE A 306 12.97 11.65 -23.25
N LEU A 307 13.26 10.37 -23.17
CA LEU A 307 14.49 9.86 -22.57
C LEU A 307 15.64 9.80 -23.58
N GLY A 308 15.35 9.71 -24.87
CA GLY A 308 16.32 9.71 -25.98
C GLY A 308 16.76 8.33 -26.40
#